data_98305e59c8ddd10c764f0b233cf5bfef
#
_entry.id   98305e59c8ddd10c764f0b233cf5bfef
#
_cell.length_a   1.000
_cell.length_b   1.000
_cell.length_c   1.000
_cell.angle_alpha   90.00
_cell.angle_beta   90.00
_cell.angle_gamma   90.00
#
_symmetry.space_group_name_H-M   'P 1'
#
loop_
_entity.id
_entity.type
_entity.pdbx_description
1 polymer ?
#
loop_
_entity_poly.entity_id
_entity_poly.type
_entity_poly.pdbx_seq_one_letter_code
_entity_poly.pdbx_strand_id
1 'polypeptide(L)'
;MAFLSQSALNMSDSLIWKSLKNGLHRRCPHCGAGALLDGWMTVRDRCPACGLVYERSAGDTWAFWIIGDRIPIAIAIAGVYFGVGPRSWVEGALAIGVVAAALIVTIPHRVGLVVALDYLSRRWWPDPNDALP
;
A
#
# COMPACT_ATOMS: atom_id res chain seq x y z
N MET A 1 5.43 17.61 31.63
CA MET A 1 4.44 16.83 30.84
C MET A 1 4.65 16.93 29.32
N ALA A 2 5.30 17.92 28.78
CA ALA A 2 5.56 18.05 27.30
C ALA A 2 6.59 17.06 26.74
N PHE A 3 7.56 16.60 27.52
CA PHE A 3 8.63 15.70 27.08
C PHE A 3 8.13 14.28 26.73
N LEU A 4 7.10 13.78 27.45
CA LEU A 4 6.54 12.45 27.19
C LEU A 4 5.70 12.42 25.89
N SER A 5 5.08 13.54 25.54
CA SER A 5 4.30 13.66 24.30
C SER A 5 5.19 13.63 23.06
N GLN A 6 6.35 14.25 23.09
CA GLN A 6 7.27 14.33 21.96
C GLN A 6 7.96 12.98 21.66
N SER A 7 8.28 12.22 22.71
CA SER A 7 8.84 10.86 22.55
C SER A 7 7.82 9.89 21.95
N ALA A 8 6.56 9.99 22.33
CA ALA A 8 5.48 9.16 21.79
C ALA A 8 5.19 9.50 20.31
N LEU A 9 5.23 10.77 19.94
CA LEU A 9 5.05 11.21 18.55
C LEU A 9 6.20 10.72 17.65
N ASN A 10 7.44 10.87 18.09
CA ASN A 10 8.61 10.37 17.35
C ASN A 10 8.60 8.85 17.19
N MET A 11 8.11 8.12 18.20
CA MET A 11 8.01 6.66 18.14
C MET A 11 6.89 6.21 17.19
N SER A 12 5.77 6.92 17.13
CA SER A 12 4.69 6.64 16.17
C SER A 12 5.13 6.93 14.73
N ASP A 13 5.82 8.05 14.50
CA ASP A 13 6.31 8.41 13.17
C ASP A 13 7.35 7.40 12.65
N SER A 14 8.26 6.94 13.51
CA SER A 14 9.24 5.93 13.15
C SER A 14 8.59 4.58 12.81
N LEU A 15 7.53 4.21 13.51
CA LEU A 15 6.78 2.98 13.27
C LEU A 15 6.01 3.04 11.96
N ILE A 16 5.34 4.15 11.68
CA ILE A 16 4.62 4.40 10.42
C ILE A 16 5.58 4.28 9.25
N TRP A 17 6.69 5.02 9.30
CA TRP A 17 7.68 5.03 8.25
C TRP A 17 8.30 3.65 8.00
N LYS A 18 8.63 2.93 9.08
CA LYS A 18 9.16 1.58 9.02
C LYS A 18 8.16 0.61 8.38
N SER A 19 6.90 0.66 8.79
CA SER A 19 5.85 -0.22 8.26
C SER A 19 5.59 0.04 6.77
N LEU A 20 5.49 1.31 6.36
CA LEU A 20 5.32 1.69 4.96
C LEU A 20 6.52 1.29 4.10
N LYS A 21 7.73 1.53 4.58
CA LYS A 21 8.95 1.12 3.88
C LYS A 21 9.02 -0.40 3.73
N ASN A 22 8.71 -1.15 4.77
CA ASN A 22 8.68 -2.61 4.70
C ASN A 22 7.63 -3.10 3.69
N GLY A 23 6.41 -2.53 3.72
CA GLY A 23 5.36 -2.83 2.76
C GLY A 23 5.80 -2.55 1.33
N LEU A 24 6.39 -1.39 1.06
CA LEU A 24 6.89 -1.03 -0.26
C LEU A 24 7.95 -2.03 -0.77
N HIS A 25 8.76 -2.60 0.13
CA HIS A 25 9.74 -3.64 -0.21
C HIS A 25 9.15 -5.06 -0.19
N ARG A 26 7.83 -5.21 -0.16
CA ARG A 26 7.12 -6.50 -0.14
C ARG A 26 7.46 -7.37 1.07
N ARG A 27 7.74 -6.73 2.20
CA ARG A 27 8.07 -7.36 3.47
C ARG A 27 7.00 -7.09 4.51
N CYS A 28 6.94 -7.94 5.53
CA CYS A 28 5.99 -7.79 6.61
C CYS A 28 6.07 -6.40 7.26
N PRO A 29 4.96 -5.64 7.38
CA PRO A 29 4.96 -4.31 7.97
C PRO A 29 5.34 -4.31 9.44
N HIS A 30 5.09 -5.41 10.16
CA HIS A 30 5.41 -5.55 11.59
C HIS A 30 6.89 -5.89 11.81
N CYS A 31 7.36 -7.04 11.32
CA CYS A 31 8.72 -7.52 11.62
C CYS A 31 9.76 -7.15 10.55
N GLY A 32 9.38 -6.91 9.31
CA GLY A 32 10.26 -6.61 8.20
C GLY A 32 11.06 -7.82 7.65
N ALA A 33 10.97 -8.99 8.29
CA ALA A 33 11.75 -10.17 7.93
C ALA A 33 10.98 -11.11 6.99
N GLY A 34 9.69 -11.33 7.23
CA GLY A 34 8.85 -12.24 6.45
C GLY A 34 8.49 -11.66 5.08
N ALA A 35 8.42 -12.52 4.05
CA ALA A 35 7.90 -12.15 2.74
C ALA A 35 6.38 -11.95 2.81
N LEU A 36 5.90 -10.87 2.18
CA LEU A 36 4.48 -10.53 2.13
C LEU A 36 3.74 -11.31 1.04
N LEU A 37 4.40 -11.49 -0.11
CA LEU A 37 3.81 -12.09 -1.29
C LEU A 37 4.33 -13.50 -1.51
N ASP A 38 3.45 -14.34 -2.05
CA ASP A 38 3.77 -15.65 -2.59
C ASP A 38 3.66 -15.58 -4.12
N GLY A 39 4.79 -15.24 -4.77
CA GLY A 39 4.83 -14.95 -6.19
C GLY A 39 4.67 -13.45 -6.51
N TRP A 40 3.97 -13.14 -7.61
CA TRP A 40 3.86 -11.76 -8.12
C TRP A 40 2.75 -10.94 -7.42
N MET A 41 1.57 -11.51 -7.22
CA MET A 41 0.37 -10.80 -6.76
C MET A 41 -0.33 -11.43 -5.56
N THR A 42 -0.02 -12.67 -5.23
CA THR A 42 -0.71 -13.41 -4.17
C THR A 42 -0.16 -13.00 -2.82
N VAL A 43 -1.01 -12.41 -1.99
CA VAL A 43 -0.69 -12.10 -0.59
C VAL A 43 -0.73 -13.40 0.20
N ARG A 44 0.24 -13.62 1.10
CA ARG A 44 0.21 -14.74 2.04
C ARG A 44 -0.82 -14.50 3.12
N ASP A 45 -1.44 -15.55 3.62
CA ASP A 45 -2.40 -15.44 4.73
C ASP A 45 -1.73 -14.91 5.99
N ARG A 46 -0.51 -15.36 6.27
CA ARG A 46 0.25 -15.03 7.49
C ARG A 46 1.73 -14.82 7.21
N CYS A 47 2.33 -13.98 8.04
CA CYS A 47 3.77 -13.81 8.05
C CYS A 47 4.48 -15.08 8.55
N PRO A 48 5.44 -15.65 7.79
CA PRO A 48 6.17 -16.84 8.23
C PRO A 48 7.12 -16.58 9.41
N ALA A 49 7.46 -15.31 9.69
CA ALA A 49 8.40 -14.96 10.75
C ALA A 49 7.71 -14.55 12.05
N CYS A 50 6.62 -13.80 12.01
CA CYS A 50 5.95 -13.27 13.22
C CYS A 50 4.48 -13.69 13.37
N GLY A 51 3.91 -14.41 12.40
CA GLY A 51 2.53 -14.89 12.46
C GLY A 51 1.45 -13.82 12.19
N LEU A 52 1.82 -12.56 11.90
CA LEU A 52 0.87 -11.51 11.56
C LEU A 52 -0.04 -11.94 10.41
N VAL A 53 -1.36 -11.88 10.61
CA VAL A 53 -2.35 -12.14 9.57
C VAL A 53 -2.43 -10.92 8.67
N TYR A 54 -2.17 -11.10 7.37
CA TYR A 54 -2.15 -10.01 6.40
C TYR A 54 -3.57 -9.62 5.95
N GLU A 55 -4.44 -10.59 5.73
CA GLU A 55 -5.83 -10.36 5.34
C GLU A 55 -6.75 -11.25 6.18
N ARG A 56 -7.74 -10.64 6.85
CA ARG A 56 -8.69 -11.39 7.71
C ARG A 56 -9.83 -11.99 6.91
N SER A 57 -10.33 -11.25 5.94
CA SER A 57 -11.39 -11.68 5.04
C SER A 57 -11.15 -11.13 3.65
N ALA A 58 -11.53 -11.91 2.64
CA ALA A 58 -11.52 -11.45 1.27
C ALA A 58 -12.43 -10.23 1.13
N GLY A 59 -11.85 -9.05 1.12
CA GLY A 59 -12.58 -7.79 1.00
C GLY A 59 -12.19 -6.68 1.98
N ASP A 60 -11.51 -6.97 3.08
CA ASP A 60 -11.08 -5.91 4.00
C ASP A 60 -10.13 -4.90 3.36
N THR A 61 -9.29 -5.37 2.45
CA THR A 61 -8.33 -4.54 1.73
C THR A 61 -8.85 -3.96 0.42
N TRP A 62 -10.04 -4.35 -0.05
CA TRP A 62 -10.56 -3.92 -1.35
C TRP A 62 -10.74 -2.40 -1.47
N ALA A 63 -11.11 -1.73 -0.38
CA ALA A 63 -11.27 -0.27 -0.36
C ALA A 63 -9.93 0.43 -0.62
N PHE A 64 -8.84 -0.04 -0.03
CA PHE A 64 -7.49 0.47 -0.28
C PHE A 64 -7.02 0.17 -1.69
N TRP A 65 -7.40 -0.99 -2.26
CA TRP A 65 -7.14 -1.33 -3.65
C TRP A 65 -7.82 -0.36 -4.59
N ILE A 66 -9.11 -0.07 -4.38
CA ILE A 66 -9.86 0.90 -5.19
C ILE A 66 -9.18 2.27 -5.14
N ILE A 67 -8.85 2.76 -3.95
CA ILE A 67 -8.20 4.06 -3.80
C ILE A 67 -6.84 4.07 -4.53
N GLY A 68 -6.03 3.04 -4.35
CA GLY A 68 -4.73 2.91 -4.98
C GLY A 68 -4.78 2.89 -6.51
N ASP A 69 -5.80 2.31 -7.11
CA ASP A 69 -5.99 2.27 -8.57
C ASP A 69 -6.63 3.53 -9.14
N ARG A 70 -7.55 4.17 -8.39
CA ARG A 70 -8.29 5.34 -8.87
C ARG A 70 -7.44 6.60 -8.91
N ILE A 71 -6.48 6.78 -8.01
CA ILE A 71 -5.63 7.97 -7.98
C ILE A 71 -4.83 8.16 -9.28
N PRO A 72 -4.09 7.17 -9.81
CA PRO A 72 -3.38 7.30 -11.09
C PRO A 72 -4.31 7.60 -12.27
N ILE A 73 -5.49 6.96 -12.28
CA ILE A 73 -6.50 7.20 -13.31
C ILE A 73 -7.03 8.62 -13.24
N ALA A 74 -7.35 9.11 -12.04
CA ALA A 74 -7.83 10.48 -11.83
C ALA A 74 -6.79 11.53 -12.27
N ILE A 75 -5.51 11.28 -11.97
CA ILE A 75 -4.40 12.14 -12.42
C ILE A 75 -4.30 12.16 -13.94
N ALA A 76 -4.43 11.00 -14.59
CA ALA A 76 -4.41 10.91 -16.05
C ALA A 76 -5.57 11.69 -16.69
N ILE A 77 -6.79 11.53 -16.16
CA ILE A 77 -7.98 12.27 -16.62
C ILE A 77 -7.80 13.78 -16.42
N ALA A 78 -7.31 14.20 -15.26
CA ALA A 78 -7.04 15.60 -14.98
C ALA A 78 -5.99 16.16 -15.94
N GLY A 79 -4.92 15.41 -16.22
CA GLY A 79 -3.90 15.82 -17.20
C GLY A 79 -4.49 16.10 -18.57
N VAL A 80 -5.37 15.22 -19.06
CA VAL A 80 -6.07 15.42 -20.32
C VAL A 80 -6.99 16.64 -20.28
N TYR A 81 -7.74 16.82 -19.19
CA TYR A 81 -8.64 17.94 -19.01
C TYR A 81 -7.91 19.30 -19.00
N PHE A 82 -6.74 19.37 -18.38
CA PHE A 82 -5.91 20.60 -18.34
C PHE A 82 -5.05 20.79 -19.59
N GLY A 83 -5.26 20.03 -20.66
CA GLY A 83 -4.57 20.19 -21.92
C GLY A 83 -3.13 19.67 -21.96
N VAL A 84 -2.72 18.90 -20.93
CA VAL A 84 -1.42 18.20 -20.90
C VAL A 84 -1.51 16.86 -21.66
N GLY A 85 -2.62 16.64 -22.35
CA GLY A 85 -2.88 15.39 -23.05
C GLY A 85 -2.17 15.29 -24.42
N PRO A 86 -2.17 14.07 -24.97
CA PRO A 86 -1.57 13.79 -26.27
C PRO A 86 -2.29 14.59 -27.39
N ARG A 87 -1.50 15.10 -28.32
CA ARG A 87 -2.00 15.88 -29.46
C ARG A 87 -2.31 15.03 -30.68
N SER A 88 -1.85 13.79 -30.69
CA SER A 88 -2.13 12.82 -31.77
C SER A 88 -2.57 11.49 -31.15
N TRP A 89 -3.27 10.69 -31.94
CA TRP A 89 -3.70 9.37 -31.53
C TRP A 89 -2.52 8.42 -31.24
N VAL A 90 -1.37 8.60 -31.92
CA VAL A 90 -0.15 7.82 -31.71
C VAL A 90 0.44 8.17 -30.34
N GLU A 91 0.54 9.45 -30.00
CA GLU A 91 1.00 9.89 -28.67
C GLU A 91 0.07 9.38 -27.58
N GLY A 92 -1.25 9.36 -27.84
CA GLY A 92 -2.25 8.81 -26.93
C GLY A 92 -2.06 7.32 -26.68
N ALA A 93 -1.85 6.54 -27.72
CA ALA A 93 -1.60 5.11 -27.61
C ALA A 93 -0.30 4.81 -26.85
N LEU A 94 0.76 5.56 -27.14
CA LEU A 94 2.03 5.45 -26.41
C LEU A 94 1.88 5.82 -24.94
N ALA A 95 1.19 6.91 -24.62
CA ALA A 95 0.95 7.34 -23.25
C ALA A 95 0.16 6.28 -22.46
N ILE A 96 -0.90 5.72 -23.04
CA ILE A 96 -1.69 4.63 -22.44
C ILE A 96 -0.81 3.41 -22.22
N GLY A 97 0.00 3.03 -23.20
CA GLY A 97 0.92 1.89 -23.09
C GLY A 97 1.94 2.07 -21.93
N VAL A 98 2.53 3.24 -21.81
CA VAL A 98 3.46 3.57 -20.73
C VAL A 98 2.78 3.55 -19.37
N VAL A 99 1.61 4.15 -19.23
CA VAL A 99 0.82 4.16 -17.99
C VAL A 99 0.41 2.74 -17.60
N ALA A 100 -0.09 1.96 -18.56
CA ALA A 100 -0.47 0.57 -18.31
C ALA A 100 0.72 -0.28 -17.87
N ALA A 101 1.87 -0.14 -18.52
CA ALA A 101 3.10 -0.84 -18.14
C ALA A 101 3.55 -0.43 -16.71
N ALA A 102 3.54 0.85 -16.40
CA ALA A 102 3.88 1.36 -15.07
C ALA A 102 2.92 0.83 -14.00
N LEU A 103 1.63 0.80 -14.26
CA LEU A 103 0.62 0.24 -13.35
C LEU A 103 0.86 -1.25 -13.10
N ILE A 104 1.16 -2.03 -14.13
CA ILE A 104 1.45 -3.46 -14.01
C ILE A 104 2.72 -3.70 -13.20
N VAL A 105 3.81 -3.01 -13.52
CA VAL A 105 5.11 -3.18 -12.84
C VAL A 105 5.02 -2.78 -11.35
N THR A 106 4.20 -1.79 -11.03
CA THR A 106 4.05 -1.30 -9.64
C THR A 106 3.06 -2.10 -8.80
N ILE A 107 2.29 -3.05 -9.37
CA ILE A 107 1.31 -3.87 -8.62
C ILE A 107 1.89 -4.44 -7.31
N PRO A 108 3.02 -5.17 -7.30
CA PRO A 108 3.50 -5.80 -6.08
C PRO A 108 3.92 -4.80 -4.99
N HIS A 109 4.36 -3.61 -5.37
CA HIS A 109 4.69 -2.55 -4.42
C HIS A 109 3.45 -1.90 -3.83
N ARG A 110 2.40 -1.74 -4.64
CA ARG A 110 1.11 -1.18 -4.23
C ARG A 110 0.38 -2.11 -3.29
N VAL A 111 0.39 -3.42 -3.57
CA VAL A 111 -0.12 -4.46 -2.66
C VAL A 111 0.56 -4.37 -1.30
N GLY A 112 1.88 -4.27 -1.28
CA GLY A 112 2.63 -4.14 -0.05
C GLY A 112 2.28 -2.89 0.75
N LEU A 113 2.07 -1.76 0.07
CA LEU A 113 1.61 -0.52 0.72
C LEU A 113 0.19 -0.66 1.29
N VAL A 114 -0.72 -1.29 0.56
CA VAL A 114 -2.10 -1.53 1.01
C VAL A 114 -2.10 -2.35 2.31
N VAL A 115 -1.35 -3.44 2.36
CA VAL A 115 -1.24 -4.28 3.57
C VAL A 115 -0.59 -3.51 4.74
N ALA A 116 0.40 -2.64 4.45
CA ALA A 116 1.01 -1.81 5.48
C ALA A 116 0.03 -0.76 6.03
N LEU A 117 -0.80 -0.16 5.18
CA LEU A 117 -1.84 0.79 5.59
C LEU A 117 -2.93 0.09 6.40
N ASP A 118 -3.36 -1.11 5.98
CA ASP A 118 -4.31 -1.92 6.72
C ASP A 118 -3.77 -2.30 8.12
N TYR A 119 -2.50 -2.73 8.20
CA TYR A 119 -1.84 -2.97 9.48
C TYR A 119 -1.83 -1.73 10.39
N LEU A 120 -1.53 -0.54 9.84
CA LEU A 120 -1.52 0.71 10.59
C LEU A 120 -2.94 1.10 11.02
N SER A 121 -3.95 0.93 10.17
CA SER A 121 -5.34 1.21 10.51
C SER A 121 -5.81 0.35 11.69
N ARG A 122 -5.51 -0.94 11.69
CA ARG A 122 -5.81 -1.85 12.80
C ARG A 122 -5.14 -1.45 14.11
N ARG A 123 -3.95 -0.87 14.03
CA ARG A 123 -3.25 -0.40 15.23
C ARG A 123 -3.85 0.86 15.81
N TRP A 124 -4.45 1.73 14.99
CA TRP A 124 -5.13 2.95 15.44
C TRP A 124 -6.58 2.72 15.85
N TRP A 125 -7.24 1.76 15.21
CA TRP A 125 -8.60 1.29 15.55
C TRP A 125 -8.56 -0.21 15.85
N PRO A 126 -8.08 -0.60 17.06
CA PRO A 126 -8.01 -2.01 17.42
C PRO A 126 -9.41 -2.60 17.54
N ASP A 127 -9.65 -3.66 16.80
CA ASP A 127 -10.83 -4.50 16.97
C ASP A 127 -10.56 -5.49 18.11
N PRO A 128 -11.51 -5.67 19.09
CA PRO A 128 -11.34 -6.62 20.18
C PRO A 128 -11.09 -8.07 19.74
N ASN A 129 -11.44 -8.41 18.51
CA ASN A 129 -11.25 -9.74 17.93
C ASN A 129 -9.94 -9.87 17.12
N ASP A 130 -9.13 -8.83 17.06
CA ASP A 130 -7.91 -8.80 16.28
C ASP A 130 -6.69 -9.16 17.14
N ALA A 131 -6.20 -10.38 17.00
CA ALA A 131 -4.95 -10.80 17.60
C ALA A 131 -3.77 -10.22 16.80
N LEU A 132 -3.40 -8.97 17.08
CA LEU A 132 -2.11 -8.43 16.62
C LEU A 132 -1.01 -9.05 17.49
N PRO A 133 0.08 -9.58 16.90
CA PRO A 133 1.23 -10.07 17.64
C PRO A 133 1.99 -8.94 18.33
#